data_8f5188534dc5ffcde139395e90cb44a3
#
_entry.id   8f5188534dc5ffcde139395e90cb44a3
#
_cell.length_a   1.000
_cell.length_b   1.000
_cell.length_c   1.000
_cell.angle_alpha   90.00
_cell.angle_beta   90.00
_cell.angle_gamma   90.00
#
_symmetry.space_group_name_H-M   'P 1'
#
loop_
_entity.id
_entity.type
_entity.pdbx_description
1 polymer ?
#
loop_
_entity_poly.entity_id
_entity_poly.type
_entity_poly.pdbx_seq_one_letter_code
_entity_poly.pdbx_strand_id
1 'polypeptide(L)'
;MLNRVVVSGIGGISAFGRDWASIQAAFKQGRNAVQNMGWQGQYPDLEAQLGAPIEGYAPPAHWTRKQLRSMGRVSYLCVDAAEQALADAGLLGDERIKDGRMGVACGSSTGSTADIRDIGELLLTGRSAHFSANTYVRMMPHTTAANVGIFFGLTGRIIPTSSACSSGSQGIGYAYEAIKYGMIEMMLAGGGEEFCPSEVYVFDSLYAASRRNNEPAKTPRPYDAGRDGLVIGEGAGILVLESLVHAQARGAKIYAEIVGYGANSDGSHVTRPQKATMQRCMALALEDAGLEPAQIGYVNGHGTATEQGDIAETQATEALFGSRMPISSQKSYLGHTLGACGALESWFSIEMMNSGWFAPTLNLDHIDPRCGRLDYIRGQGREIDTDYVMNNNFAFGGVNTSLVFKRWRGE
;
A
#
# COMPACT_ATOMS: atom_id res chain seq x y z
N MET A 1 -29.15 -4.35 -9.65
CA MET A 1 -28.70 -3.77 -8.37
C MET A 1 -27.17 -3.86 -8.35
N LEU A 2 -26.48 -2.89 -7.75
CA LEU A 2 -25.03 -2.97 -7.56
C LEU A 2 -24.73 -3.97 -6.45
N ASN A 3 -23.62 -4.72 -6.58
CA ASN A 3 -23.18 -5.65 -5.54
C ASN A 3 -22.54 -4.89 -4.38
N ARG A 4 -22.79 -5.29 -3.15
CA ARG A 4 -21.96 -4.94 -1.99
C ARG A 4 -20.67 -5.74 -2.06
N VAL A 5 -19.56 -5.11 -1.71
CA VAL A 5 -18.21 -5.71 -1.82
C VAL A 5 -17.57 -5.81 -0.45
N VAL A 6 -17.13 -7.00 -0.09
CA VAL A 6 -16.56 -7.28 1.23
C VAL A 6 -15.14 -7.82 1.13
N VAL A 7 -14.37 -7.58 2.18
CA VAL A 7 -13.04 -8.16 2.40
C VAL A 7 -13.21 -9.43 3.21
N SER A 8 -12.90 -10.58 2.60
CA SER A 8 -13.08 -11.90 3.22
C SER A 8 -11.76 -12.59 3.58
N GLY A 9 -10.64 -12.06 3.14
CA GLY A 9 -9.32 -12.55 3.50
C GLY A 9 -8.27 -11.48 3.35
N ILE A 10 -7.24 -11.58 4.18
CA ILE A 10 -6.13 -10.63 4.24
C ILE A 10 -4.82 -11.39 4.30
N GLY A 11 -3.86 -10.97 3.50
CA GLY A 11 -2.48 -11.44 3.58
C GLY A 11 -1.52 -10.30 3.36
N GLY A 12 -0.38 -10.35 4.04
CA GLY A 12 0.60 -9.29 3.91
C GLY A 12 1.95 -9.66 4.50
N ILE A 13 2.95 -8.93 4.03
CA ILE A 13 4.33 -9.04 4.49
C ILE A 13 4.87 -7.64 4.68
N SER A 14 5.35 -7.36 5.87
CA SER A 14 5.98 -6.10 6.24
C SER A 14 7.28 -6.33 7.00
N ALA A 15 8.04 -5.29 7.24
CA ALA A 15 9.24 -5.36 8.07
C ALA A 15 8.96 -5.80 9.53
N PHE A 16 7.70 -5.79 9.99
CA PHE A 16 7.30 -6.27 11.32
C PHE A 16 6.67 -7.66 11.32
N GLY A 17 6.57 -8.31 10.18
CA GLY A 17 6.00 -9.64 10.06
C GLY A 17 4.79 -9.72 9.15
N ARG A 18 4.01 -10.79 9.35
CA ARG A 18 2.95 -11.23 8.44
C ARG A 18 1.56 -11.22 9.09
N ASP A 19 1.46 -10.86 10.34
CA ASP A 19 0.23 -10.88 11.11
C ASP A 19 0.01 -9.57 11.85
N TRP A 20 -1.26 -9.24 12.06
CA TRP A 20 -1.65 -7.98 12.72
C TRP A 20 -1.13 -7.87 14.15
N ALA A 21 -1.09 -8.97 14.90
CA ALA A 21 -0.67 -8.94 16.31
C ALA A 21 0.79 -8.46 16.44
N SER A 22 1.68 -8.98 15.60
CA SER A 22 3.10 -8.58 15.54
C SER A 22 3.24 -7.11 15.11
N ILE A 23 2.50 -6.68 14.10
CA ILE A 23 2.50 -5.30 13.59
C ILE A 23 1.96 -4.33 14.65
N GLN A 24 0.81 -4.64 15.26
CA GLN A 24 0.21 -3.83 16.31
C GLN A 24 1.13 -3.70 17.53
N ALA A 25 1.81 -4.79 17.90
CA ALA A 25 2.78 -4.76 18.99
C ALA A 25 3.94 -3.81 18.70
N ALA A 26 4.47 -3.80 17.47
CA ALA A 26 5.50 -2.85 17.06
C ALA A 26 4.99 -1.39 17.09
N PHE A 27 3.77 -1.16 16.62
CA PHE A 27 3.13 0.16 16.67
C PHE A 27 2.94 0.66 18.10
N LYS A 28 2.43 -0.19 19.00
CA LYS A 28 2.25 0.13 20.43
C LYS A 28 3.58 0.39 21.15
N GLN A 29 4.65 -0.25 20.73
CA GLN A 29 6.00 -0.04 21.26
C GLN A 29 6.66 1.23 20.71
N GLY A 30 6.07 1.91 19.73
CA GLY A 30 6.68 3.05 19.05
C GLY A 30 7.95 2.69 18.28
N ARG A 31 8.05 1.45 17.79
CA ARG A 31 9.21 0.95 17.06
C ARG A 31 9.01 1.13 15.56
N ASN A 32 9.95 1.80 14.88
CA ASN A 32 10.00 1.80 13.42
C ASN A 32 11.00 0.75 12.89
N ALA A 33 10.87 0.43 11.60
CA ALA A 33 11.71 -0.54 10.91
C ALA A 33 12.88 0.11 10.17
N VAL A 34 13.07 1.40 10.33
CA VAL A 34 14.10 2.16 9.60
C VAL A 34 15.47 1.84 10.14
N GLN A 35 16.40 1.61 9.23
CA GLN A 35 17.81 1.35 9.53
C GLN A 35 18.73 2.04 8.53
N ASN A 36 20.00 2.24 8.94
CA ASN A 36 21.04 2.70 8.04
C ASN A 36 21.55 1.51 7.22
N MET A 37 21.50 1.62 5.90
CA MET A 37 21.85 0.57 4.95
C MET A 37 23.36 0.45 4.67
N GLY A 38 24.16 1.41 5.13
CA GLY A 38 25.62 1.36 4.99
C GLY A 38 26.14 1.46 3.55
N TRP A 39 25.43 2.13 2.67
CA TRP A 39 25.72 2.18 1.23
C TRP A 39 26.82 3.16 0.80
N GLN A 40 27.40 3.95 1.71
CA GLN A 40 28.34 5.04 1.37
C GLN A 40 29.52 4.60 0.48
N GLY A 41 30.04 3.39 0.69
CA GLY A 41 31.14 2.87 -0.13
C GLY A 41 30.71 2.31 -1.48
N GLN A 42 29.43 1.93 -1.63
CA GLN A 42 28.89 1.32 -2.84
C GLN A 42 28.17 2.34 -3.75
N TYR A 43 27.51 3.32 -3.17
CA TYR A 43 26.77 4.36 -3.86
C TYR A 43 27.19 5.74 -3.35
N PRO A 44 28.36 6.27 -3.80
CA PRO A 44 28.97 7.49 -3.25
C PRO A 44 28.11 8.75 -3.49
N ASP A 45 27.29 8.75 -4.53
CA ASP A 45 26.42 9.89 -4.86
C ASP A 45 25.06 9.84 -4.15
N LEU A 46 24.77 8.76 -3.38
CA LEU A 46 23.54 8.60 -2.62
C LEU A 46 23.76 9.15 -1.21
N GLU A 47 23.16 10.30 -0.89
CA GLU A 47 23.30 10.92 0.43
C GLU A 47 22.33 10.33 1.46
N ALA A 48 21.12 9.95 1.05
CA ALA A 48 20.17 9.24 1.91
C ALA A 48 20.57 7.76 2.06
N GLN A 49 20.90 7.33 3.28
CA GLN A 49 21.41 5.97 3.56
C GLN A 49 20.39 5.11 4.29
N LEU A 50 19.12 5.53 4.36
CA LEU A 50 18.09 4.90 5.16
C LEU A 50 17.15 4.04 4.34
N GLY A 51 16.67 2.96 4.95
CA GLY A 51 15.67 2.07 4.39
C GLY A 51 14.93 1.27 5.46
N ALA A 52 13.80 0.71 5.09
CA ALA A 52 13.03 -0.21 5.93
C ALA A 52 12.73 -1.52 5.16
N PRO A 53 13.76 -2.36 4.89
CA PRO A 53 13.62 -3.61 4.15
C PRO A 53 12.97 -4.70 5.00
N ILE A 54 12.49 -5.75 4.34
CA ILE A 54 12.15 -7.02 4.98
C ILE A 54 13.40 -7.88 5.05
N GLU A 55 13.96 -8.01 6.25
CA GLU A 55 15.18 -8.81 6.45
C GLU A 55 14.90 -10.30 6.38
N GLY A 56 15.88 -11.07 5.85
CA GLY A 56 15.83 -12.53 5.86
C GLY A 56 14.71 -13.16 5.04
N TYR A 57 13.99 -12.39 4.20
CA TYR A 57 12.92 -12.94 3.39
C TYR A 57 13.44 -13.94 2.36
N ALA A 58 12.84 -15.12 2.35
CA ALA A 58 12.98 -16.12 1.30
C ALA A 58 11.60 -16.64 0.90
N PRO A 59 11.40 -17.02 -0.37
CA PRO A 59 10.16 -17.66 -0.80
C PRO A 59 9.86 -18.91 0.04
N PRO A 60 8.58 -19.22 0.31
CA PRO A 60 8.18 -20.43 1.01
C PRO A 60 8.81 -21.70 0.43
N ALA A 61 9.31 -22.58 1.31
CA ALA A 61 10.07 -23.78 0.91
C ALA A 61 9.25 -24.79 0.08
N HIS A 62 7.91 -24.73 0.13
CA HIS A 62 7.03 -25.59 -0.65
C HIS A 62 6.87 -25.13 -2.11
N TRP A 63 7.32 -23.92 -2.47
CA TRP A 63 7.29 -23.46 -3.84
C TRP A 63 8.33 -24.13 -4.70
N THR A 64 7.95 -24.59 -5.88
CA THR A 64 8.84 -25.28 -6.80
C THR A 64 9.70 -24.29 -7.61
N ARG A 65 10.86 -24.74 -8.08
CA ARG A 65 11.71 -23.96 -9.00
C ARG A 65 10.99 -23.52 -10.26
N LYS A 66 10.01 -24.31 -10.75
CA LYS A 66 9.21 -23.97 -11.92
C LYS A 66 8.32 -22.75 -11.64
N GLN A 67 7.69 -22.71 -10.47
CA GLN A 67 6.85 -21.57 -10.04
C GLN A 67 7.67 -20.29 -9.85
N LEU A 68 8.87 -20.40 -9.28
CA LEU A 68 9.75 -19.27 -9.01
C LEU A 68 10.36 -18.62 -10.27
N ARG A 69 10.39 -19.34 -11.40
CA ARG A 69 11.20 -18.97 -12.57
C ARG A 69 10.83 -17.62 -13.21
N SER A 70 9.56 -17.25 -13.17
CA SER A 70 9.02 -16.00 -13.75
C SER A 70 8.93 -14.84 -12.74
N MET A 71 9.40 -15.03 -11.50
CA MET A 71 9.22 -14.07 -10.43
C MET A 71 10.54 -13.40 -10.05
N GLY A 72 10.52 -12.08 -9.89
CA GLY A 72 11.49 -11.33 -9.11
C GLY A 72 11.03 -11.21 -7.65
N ARG A 73 11.81 -10.54 -6.81
CA ARG A 73 11.51 -10.38 -5.36
C ARG A 73 10.13 -9.80 -5.11
N VAL A 74 9.74 -8.74 -5.82
CA VAL A 74 8.41 -8.12 -5.69
C VAL A 74 7.27 -9.11 -5.96
N SER A 75 7.44 -9.98 -6.98
CA SER A 75 6.44 -11.02 -7.28
C SER A 75 6.40 -12.10 -6.20
N TYR A 76 7.55 -12.47 -5.59
CA TYR A 76 7.54 -13.38 -4.44
C TYR A 76 6.73 -12.81 -3.28
N LEU A 77 6.93 -11.54 -2.96
CA LEU A 77 6.19 -10.88 -1.89
C LEU A 77 4.67 -10.85 -2.18
N CYS A 78 4.28 -10.48 -3.41
CA CYS A 78 2.86 -10.43 -3.79
C CYS A 78 2.20 -11.81 -3.80
N VAL A 79 2.88 -12.84 -4.31
CA VAL A 79 2.35 -14.22 -4.36
C VAL A 79 2.23 -14.81 -2.95
N ASP A 80 3.21 -14.55 -2.08
CA ASP A 80 3.19 -14.99 -0.69
C ASP A 80 2.05 -14.30 0.09
N ALA A 81 1.87 -13.00 -0.07
CA ALA A 81 0.74 -12.27 0.50
C ALA A 81 -0.61 -12.81 -0.03
N ALA A 82 -0.68 -13.14 -1.34
CA ALA A 82 -1.88 -13.72 -1.94
C ALA A 82 -2.17 -15.14 -1.41
N GLU A 83 -1.15 -15.97 -1.20
CA GLU A 83 -1.30 -17.29 -0.59
C GLU A 83 -1.88 -17.19 0.82
N GLN A 84 -1.37 -16.25 1.64
CA GLN A 84 -1.90 -15.97 2.97
C GLN A 84 -3.37 -15.50 2.90
N ALA A 85 -3.68 -14.54 2.00
CA ALA A 85 -5.03 -14.02 1.85
C ALA A 85 -6.03 -15.09 1.43
N LEU A 86 -5.65 -15.97 0.49
CA LEU A 86 -6.48 -17.11 0.08
C LEU A 86 -6.66 -18.12 1.20
N ALA A 87 -5.61 -18.39 1.98
CA ALA A 87 -5.69 -19.29 3.14
C ALA A 87 -6.62 -18.72 4.22
N ASP A 88 -6.49 -17.43 4.53
CA ASP A 88 -7.34 -16.73 5.50
C ASP A 88 -8.80 -16.67 5.06
N ALA A 89 -9.05 -16.51 3.75
CA ALA A 89 -10.38 -16.57 3.17
C ALA A 89 -10.97 -17.98 3.09
N GLY A 90 -10.18 -19.03 3.35
CA GLY A 90 -10.60 -20.43 3.13
C GLY A 90 -10.79 -20.79 1.65
N LEU A 91 -10.07 -20.12 0.75
CA LEU A 91 -10.13 -20.31 -0.70
C LEU A 91 -8.83 -20.91 -1.28
N LEU A 92 -7.80 -21.11 -0.49
CA LEU A 92 -6.56 -21.73 -0.96
C LEU A 92 -6.82 -23.20 -1.33
N GLY A 93 -6.57 -23.54 -2.61
CA GLY A 93 -6.85 -24.87 -3.15
C GLY A 93 -8.29 -25.12 -3.58
N ASP A 94 -9.17 -24.14 -3.49
CA ASP A 94 -10.56 -24.26 -3.97
C ASP A 94 -10.59 -24.14 -5.50
N GLU A 95 -11.18 -25.13 -6.18
CA GLU A 95 -11.28 -25.11 -7.66
C GLU A 95 -12.15 -23.97 -8.21
N ARG A 96 -13.04 -23.40 -7.38
CA ARG A 96 -13.88 -22.26 -7.79
C ARG A 96 -13.08 -21.01 -8.11
N ILE A 97 -11.86 -20.87 -7.58
CA ILE A 97 -11.00 -19.72 -7.94
C ILE A 97 -10.43 -19.81 -9.35
N LYS A 98 -10.48 -21.02 -9.98
CA LYS A 98 -9.87 -21.30 -11.29
C LYS A 98 -10.84 -21.27 -12.45
N ASP A 99 -12.14 -21.15 -12.20
CA ASP A 99 -13.20 -21.27 -13.22
C ASP A 99 -13.61 -19.94 -13.87
N GLY A 100 -12.82 -18.90 -13.70
CA GLY A 100 -13.05 -17.57 -14.26
C GLY A 100 -13.74 -16.59 -13.29
N ARG A 101 -14.21 -17.04 -12.13
CA ARG A 101 -14.89 -16.19 -11.14
C ARG A 101 -13.95 -15.38 -10.25
N MET A 102 -12.67 -15.75 -10.19
CA MET A 102 -11.66 -14.99 -9.46
C MET A 102 -10.63 -14.36 -10.40
N GLY A 103 -10.39 -13.06 -10.23
CA GLY A 103 -9.39 -12.29 -10.94
C GLY A 103 -8.32 -11.72 -10.01
N VAL A 104 -7.43 -10.89 -10.57
CA VAL A 104 -6.34 -10.21 -9.86
C VAL A 104 -6.33 -8.75 -10.26
N ALA A 105 -6.27 -7.85 -9.27
CA ALA A 105 -5.91 -6.44 -9.46
C ALA A 105 -4.75 -6.11 -8.53
N CYS A 106 -3.54 -6.14 -9.06
CA CYS A 106 -2.33 -6.00 -8.25
C CYS A 106 -1.23 -5.28 -9.04
N GLY A 107 -0.42 -4.49 -8.35
CA GLY A 107 0.64 -3.75 -8.98
C GLY A 107 1.86 -3.51 -8.09
N SER A 108 2.85 -2.90 -8.73
CA SER A 108 4.09 -2.43 -8.16
C SER A 108 4.49 -1.16 -8.91
N SER A 109 5.27 -0.30 -8.28
CA SER A 109 5.72 0.93 -8.95
C SER A 109 6.81 0.65 -9.99
N THR A 110 7.68 -0.32 -9.74
CA THR A 110 8.92 -0.51 -10.50
C THR A 110 9.05 -1.91 -11.13
N GLY A 111 8.50 -2.95 -10.52
CA GLY A 111 8.78 -4.33 -10.90
C GLY A 111 10.07 -4.85 -10.24
N SER A 112 10.76 -5.82 -10.87
CA SER A 112 12.02 -6.37 -10.32
C SER A 112 13.23 -5.49 -10.68
N THR A 113 13.79 -4.83 -9.68
CA THR A 113 14.93 -3.91 -9.84
C THR A 113 16.22 -4.65 -10.16
N ALA A 114 16.39 -5.89 -9.67
CA ALA A 114 17.53 -6.74 -10.04
C ALA A 114 17.54 -7.06 -11.53
N ASP A 115 16.38 -7.33 -12.10
CA ASP A 115 16.23 -7.61 -13.54
C ASP A 115 16.38 -6.34 -14.39
N ILE A 116 15.95 -5.18 -13.89
CA ILE A 116 16.21 -3.86 -14.52
C ILE A 116 17.72 -3.60 -14.61
N ARG A 117 18.48 -3.92 -13.56
CA ARG A 117 19.94 -3.81 -13.56
C ARG A 117 20.57 -4.66 -14.66
N ASP A 118 20.14 -5.93 -14.82
CA ASP A 118 20.69 -6.84 -15.82
C ASP A 118 20.39 -6.36 -17.25
N ILE A 119 19.24 -5.72 -17.47
CA ILE A 119 18.91 -5.04 -18.74
C ILE A 119 19.78 -3.80 -18.94
N GLY A 120 19.96 -3.02 -17.90
CA GLY A 120 20.87 -1.85 -17.92
C GLY A 120 22.30 -2.25 -18.31
N GLU A 121 22.82 -3.34 -17.74
CA GLU A 121 24.14 -3.88 -18.09
C GLU A 121 24.21 -4.27 -19.58
N LEU A 122 23.19 -4.97 -20.09
CA LEU A 122 23.11 -5.32 -21.51
C LEU A 122 23.15 -4.08 -22.40
N LEU A 123 22.36 -3.06 -22.09
CA LEU A 123 22.28 -1.83 -22.91
C LEU A 123 23.58 -1.02 -22.86
N LEU A 124 24.28 -0.99 -21.74
CA LEU A 124 25.52 -0.24 -21.55
C LEU A 124 26.74 -0.95 -22.13
N THR A 125 26.81 -2.26 -22.03
CA THR A 125 28.01 -3.04 -22.36
C THR A 125 27.89 -3.89 -23.61
N GLY A 126 26.68 -4.11 -24.13
CA GLY A 126 26.39 -5.07 -25.20
C GLY A 126 26.56 -6.54 -24.78
N ARG A 127 26.73 -6.84 -23.48
CA ARG A 127 26.93 -8.18 -22.95
C ARG A 127 25.65 -8.70 -22.30
N SER A 128 25.30 -9.95 -22.56
CA SER A 128 24.08 -10.60 -22.10
C SER A 128 24.29 -11.73 -21.10
N ALA A 129 25.37 -11.68 -20.30
CA ALA A 129 25.79 -12.77 -19.41
C ALA A 129 24.67 -13.22 -18.44
N HIS A 130 23.88 -12.28 -17.95
CA HIS A 130 22.79 -12.54 -17.01
C HIS A 130 21.39 -12.38 -17.61
N PHE A 131 21.30 -11.96 -18.87
CA PHE A 131 20.03 -11.69 -19.53
C PHE A 131 19.35 -12.97 -20.05
N SER A 132 18.06 -13.07 -19.84
CA SER A 132 17.20 -14.11 -20.38
C SER A 132 15.81 -13.55 -20.71
N ALA A 133 14.98 -14.32 -21.40
CA ALA A 133 13.58 -13.92 -21.62
C ALA A 133 12.83 -13.67 -20.30
N ASN A 134 13.14 -14.44 -19.26
CA ASN A 134 12.56 -14.23 -17.94
C ASN A 134 13.01 -12.91 -17.30
N THR A 135 14.26 -12.48 -17.48
CA THR A 135 14.76 -11.18 -17.03
C THR A 135 13.88 -10.05 -17.57
N TYR A 136 13.61 -10.08 -18.88
CA TYR A 136 12.75 -9.07 -19.50
C TYR A 136 11.33 -9.08 -18.93
N VAL A 137 10.73 -10.25 -18.71
CA VAL A 137 9.38 -10.37 -18.15
C VAL A 137 9.34 -9.89 -16.70
N ARG A 138 10.32 -10.28 -15.88
CA ARG A 138 10.35 -9.94 -14.44
C ARG A 138 10.53 -8.45 -14.15
N MET A 139 11.23 -7.71 -15.03
CA MET A 139 11.39 -6.26 -14.84
C MET A 139 10.10 -5.47 -14.98
N MET A 140 9.09 -6.00 -15.67
CA MET A 140 7.86 -5.26 -15.96
C MET A 140 6.94 -5.26 -14.74
N PRO A 141 6.43 -4.10 -14.27
CA PRO A 141 5.60 -4.04 -13.06
C PRO A 141 4.28 -4.82 -13.15
N HIS A 142 3.74 -5.03 -14.36
CA HIS A 142 2.51 -5.82 -14.55
C HIS A 142 2.68 -7.30 -14.20
N THR A 143 3.91 -7.81 -14.11
CA THR A 143 4.17 -9.22 -13.82
C THR A 143 3.86 -9.62 -12.38
N THR A 144 3.67 -8.68 -11.46
CA THR A 144 3.14 -8.99 -10.12
C THR A 144 1.76 -9.61 -10.23
N ALA A 145 0.83 -8.93 -10.91
CA ALA A 145 -0.53 -9.45 -11.13
C ALA A 145 -0.53 -10.75 -11.96
N ALA A 146 0.29 -10.82 -13.02
CA ALA A 146 0.40 -12.00 -13.87
C ALA A 146 0.92 -13.21 -13.08
N ASN A 147 1.97 -13.05 -12.26
CA ASN A 147 2.51 -14.15 -11.46
C ASN A 147 1.52 -14.63 -10.38
N VAL A 148 0.77 -13.74 -9.74
CA VAL A 148 -0.31 -14.14 -8.82
C VAL A 148 -1.35 -14.98 -9.56
N GLY A 149 -1.83 -14.52 -10.72
CA GLY A 149 -2.78 -15.28 -11.54
C GLY A 149 -2.27 -16.66 -11.97
N ILE A 150 -1.03 -16.72 -12.47
CA ILE A 150 -0.40 -17.98 -12.93
C ILE A 150 -0.17 -18.95 -11.76
N PHE A 151 0.29 -18.44 -10.61
CA PHE A 151 0.64 -19.29 -9.46
C PHE A 151 -0.56 -20.05 -8.93
N PHE A 152 -1.72 -19.39 -8.82
CA PHE A 152 -2.95 -19.98 -8.31
C PHE A 152 -3.88 -20.53 -9.40
N GLY A 153 -3.51 -20.39 -10.68
CA GLY A 153 -4.32 -20.87 -11.80
C GLY A 153 -5.60 -20.07 -12.01
N LEU A 154 -5.59 -18.77 -11.67
CA LEU A 154 -6.75 -17.90 -11.82
C LEU A 154 -6.99 -17.58 -13.29
N THR A 155 -8.21 -17.81 -13.79
CA THR A 155 -8.58 -17.58 -15.18
C THR A 155 -9.53 -16.38 -15.36
N GLY A 156 -9.85 -15.66 -14.29
CA GLY A 156 -10.57 -14.40 -14.35
C GLY A 156 -9.69 -13.25 -14.89
N ARG A 157 -10.25 -12.04 -14.89
CA ARG A 157 -9.52 -10.88 -15.45
C ARG A 157 -8.31 -10.51 -14.59
N ILE A 158 -7.25 -10.05 -15.28
CA ILE A 158 -6.07 -9.47 -14.64
C ILE A 158 -6.05 -7.97 -14.92
N ILE A 159 -5.94 -7.17 -13.86
CA ILE A 159 -5.83 -5.72 -13.90
C ILE A 159 -4.50 -5.33 -13.26
N PRO A 160 -3.43 -5.12 -14.04
CA PRO A 160 -2.18 -4.62 -13.48
C PRO A 160 -2.32 -3.13 -13.14
N THR A 161 -1.95 -2.76 -11.93
CA THR A 161 -1.98 -1.39 -11.43
C THR A 161 -0.57 -0.90 -11.13
N SER A 162 0.03 -0.19 -12.09
CA SER A 162 1.35 0.42 -11.93
C SER A 162 1.19 1.94 -11.96
N SER A 163 0.95 2.52 -10.79
CA SER A 163 0.64 3.93 -10.59
C SER A 163 1.42 4.50 -9.40
N ALA A 164 2.72 4.17 -9.34
CA ALA A 164 3.62 4.58 -8.26
C ALA A 164 3.02 4.26 -6.87
N CYS A 165 2.97 5.22 -5.95
CA CYS A 165 2.53 5.02 -4.57
C CYS A 165 1.04 4.63 -4.43
N SER A 166 0.22 4.82 -5.46
CA SER A 166 -1.20 4.44 -5.44
C SER A 166 -1.48 3.06 -6.05
N SER A 167 -0.46 2.31 -6.49
CA SER A 167 -0.65 1.01 -7.16
C SER A 167 -1.52 0.04 -6.36
N GLY A 168 -1.25 -0.14 -5.08
CA GLY A 168 -1.99 -1.06 -4.23
C GLY A 168 -3.43 -0.63 -3.97
N SER A 169 -3.65 0.65 -3.64
CA SER A 169 -5.01 1.19 -3.42
C SER A 169 -5.82 1.26 -4.71
N GLN A 170 -5.19 1.54 -5.86
CA GLN A 170 -5.84 1.49 -7.17
C GLN A 170 -6.23 0.06 -7.54
N GLY A 171 -5.39 -0.94 -7.19
CA GLY A 171 -5.73 -2.35 -7.34
C GLY A 171 -6.98 -2.72 -6.54
N ILE A 172 -7.06 -2.30 -5.28
CA ILE A 172 -8.24 -2.52 -4.43
C ILE A 172 -9.47 -1.80 -5.02
N GLY A 173 -9.31 -0.54 -5.46
CA GLY A 173 -10.39 0.25 -6.04
C GLY A 173 -10.96 -0.35 -7.33
N TYR A 174 -10.11 -0.76 -8.27
CA TYR A 174 -10.56 -1.39 -9.51
C TYR A 174 -11.17 -2.78 -9.31
N ALA A 175 -10.67 -3.54 -8.34
CA ALA A 175 -11.29 -4.79 -7.93
C ALA A 175 -12.69 -4.55 -7.32
N TYR A 176 -12.80 -3.55 -6.45
CA TYR A 176 -14.08 -3.12 -5.90
C TYR A 176 -15.08 -2.75 -7.00
N GLU A 177 -14.69 -1.88 -7.94
CA GLU A 177 -15.55 -1.50 -9.05
C GLU A 177 -15.96 -2.72 -9.91
N ALA A 178 -15.01 -3.60 -10.23
CA ALA A 178 -15.28 -4.78 -11.04
C ALA A 178 -16.32 -5.71 -10.39
N ILE A 179 -16.25 -5.90 -9.07
CA ILE A 179 -17.23 -6.70 -8.33
C ILE A 179 -18.55 -5.95 -8.16
N LYS A 180 -18.49 -4.66 -7.78
CA LYS A 180 -19.65 -3.80 -7.58
C LYS A 180 -20.57 -3.77 -8.81
N TYR A 181 -19.97 -3.68 -9.99
CA TYR A 181 -20.71 -3.66 -11.26
C TYR A 181 -20.97 -5.05 -11.84
N GLY A 182 -20.69 -6.12 -11.12
CA GLY A 182 -21.01 -7.50 -11.53
C GLY A 182 -20.16 -8.04 -12.68
N MET A 183 -18.99 -7.45 -12.92
CA MET A 183 -18.08 -7.91 -13.98
C MET A 183 -17.33 -9.17 -13.59
N ILE A 184 -17.15 -9.41 -12.30
CA ILE A 184 -16.51 -10.58 -11.70
C ILE A 184 -17.04 -10.79 -10.28
N GLU A 185 -16.90 -11.98 -9.72
CA GLU A 185 -17.46 -12.34 -8.40
C GLU A 185 -16.44 -12.16 -7.26
N MET A 186 -15.16 -12.44 -7.54
CA MET A 186 -14.07 -12.40 -6.57
C MET A 186 -12.80 -11.80 -7.19
N MET A 187 -11.99 -11.12 -6.38
CA MET A 187 -10.66 -10.66 -6.82
C MET A 187 -9.64 -10.70 -5.69
N LEU A 188 -8.41 -11.09 -6.03
CA LEU A 188 -7.23 -10.74 -5.25
C LEU A 188 -6.83 -9.32 -5.60
N ALA A 189 -6.73 -8.45 -4.60
CA ALA A 189 -6.53 -7.02 -4.81
C ALA A 189 -5.46 -6.44 -3.89
N GLY A 190 -4.53 -5.69 -4.44
CA GLY A 190 -3.48 -5.05 -3.63
C GLY A 190 -2.24 -4.66 -4.41
N GLY A 191 -1.08 -4.78 -3.79
CA GLY A 191 0.20 -4.45 -4.39
C GLY A 191 1.40 -4.82 -3.53
N GLY A 192 2.56 -4.74 -4.14
CA GLY A 192 3.84 -4.99 -3.48
C GLY A 192 4.94 -4.11 -4.02
N GLU A 193 6.01 -4.01 -3.26
CA GLU A 193 7.24 -3.37 -3.70
C GLU A 193 8.44 -4.09 -3.07
N GLU A 194 9.50 -4.27 -3.85
CA GLU A 194 10.80 -4.69 -3.33
C GLU A 194 11.64 -3.46 -2.99
N PHE A 195 12.64 -3.63 -2.15
CA PHE A 195 13.51 -2.54 -1.71
C PHE A 195 14.78 -2.46 -2.56
N CYS A 196 15.07 -1.27 -3.08
CA CYS A 196 16.24 -1.03 -3.92
C CYS A 196 16.86 0.37 -3.69
N PRO A 197 18.20 0.51 -3.72
CA PRO A 197 18.85 1.81 -3.65
C PRO A 197 18.42 2.79 -4.74
N SER A 198 18.03 2.31 -5.93
CA SER A 198 17.58 3.19 -7.02
C SER A 198 16.28 3.93 -6.68
N GLU A 199 15.40 3.31 -5.90
CA GLU A 199 14.18 3.95 -5.42
C GLU A 199 14.49 5.05 -4.41
N VAL A 200 15.46 4.81 -3.52
CA VAL A 200 15.94 5.84 -2.59
C VAL A 200 16.56 7.01 -3.36
N TYR A 201 17.37 6.71 -4.39
CA TYR A 201 18.05 7.71 -5.20
C TYR A 201 17.09 8.67 -5.91
N VAL A 202 15.94 8.17 -6.38
CA VAL A 202 14.90 9.02 -6.99
C VAL A 202 14.48 10.15 -6.04
N PHE A 203 14.20 9.82 -4.79
CA PHE A 203 13.75 10.82 -3.80
C PHE A 203 14.90 11.62 -3.22
N ASP A 204 16.09 11.05 -3.11
CA ASP A 204 17.29 11.77 -2.69
C ASP A 204 17.67 12.88 -3.71
N SER A 205 17.60 12.58 -5.01
CA SER A 205 17.84 13.55 -6.08
C SER A 205 16.82 14.69 -6.12
N LEU A 206 15.63 14.48 -5.54
CA LEU A 206 14.58 15.49 -5.39
C LEU A 206 14.62 16.20 -4.04
N TYR A 207 15.62 15.92 -3.19
CA TYR A 207 15.68 16.39 -1.80
C TYR A 207 14.43 16.03 -0.97
N ALA A 208 13.82 14.90 -1.27
CA ALA A 208 12.60 14.41 -0.65
C ALA A 208 12.81 13.13 0.18
N ALA A 209 14.03 12.58 0.22
CA ALA A 209 14.41 11.48 1.10
C ALA A 209 15.07 12.01 2.38
N SER A 210 14.78 11.36 3.51
CA SER A 210 15.39 11.70 4.79
C SER A 210 16.89 11.37 4.80
N ARG A 211 17.70 12.34 5.24
CA ARG A 211 19.15 12.21 5.41
C ARG A 211 19.58 12.11 6.87
N ARG A 212 18.66 11.74 7.77
CA ARG A 212 18.96 11.49 9.20
C ARG A 212 19.68 10.15 9.40
N ASN A 213 20.73 9.91 8.65
CA ASN A 213 21.45 8.63 8.56
C ASN A 213 21.94 8.11 9.92
N ASN A 214 22.21 9.01 10.86
CA ASN A 214 22.70 8.67 12.21
C ASN A 214 21.56 8.53 13.24
N GLU A 215 20.33 8.80 12.86
CA GLU A 215 19.15 8.79 13.75
C GLU A 215 17.96 8.05 13.11
N PRO A 216 18.14 6.79 12.63
CA PRO A 216 17.10 6.05 11.90
C PRO A 216 15.79 5.93 12.68
N ALA A 217 15.86 5.83 14.01
CA ALA A 217 14.66 5.76 14.85
C ALA A 217 13.82 7.04 14.87
N LYS A 218 14.39 8.20 14.43
CA LYS A 218 13.73 9.51 14.47
C LYS A 218 13.17 9.96 13.11
N THR A 219 13.12 9.06 12.15
CA THR A 219 12.61 9.35 10.79
C THR A 219 11.93 8.09 10.22
N PRO A 220 10.94 8.20 9.30
CA PRO A 220 10.31 9.45 8.85
C PRO A 220 9.41 10.08 9.94
N ARG A 221 9.07 11.35 9.75
CA ARG A 221 8.31 12.17 10.71
C ARG A 221 7.15 12.90 10.00
N PRO A 222 6.13 12.18 9.52
CA PRO A 222 5.00 12.82 8.83
C PRO A 222 4.38 13.95 9.66
N TYR A 223 4.09 15.07 8.99
CA TYR A 223 3.45 16.27 9.54
C TYR A 223 4.30 17.07 10.55
N ASP A 224 5.47 16.58 10.93
CA ASP A 224 6.36 17.27 11.88
C ASP A 224 7.09 18.45 11.23
N ALA A 225 7.27 19.54 11.96
CA ALA A 225 7.98 20.73 11.50
C ALA A 225 9.45 20.46 11.18
N GLY A 226 10.05 19.45 11.79
CA GLY A 226 11.43 19.03 11.59
C GLY A 226 11.58 17.88 10.58
N ARG A 227 10.54 17.55 9.80
CA ARG A 227 10.64 16.50 8.76
C ARG A 227 11.61 16.90 7.65
N ASP A 228 12.30 15.94 7.10
CA ASP A 228 13.31 16.13 6.07
C ASP A 228 13.16 15.19 4.87
N GLY A 229 12.06 14.48 4.78
CA GLY A 229 11.74 13.58 3.69
C GLY A 229 11.30 12.19 4.12
N LEU A 230 10.97 11.39 3.13
CA LEU A 230 10.53 10.00 3.30
C LEU A 230 11.73 9.05 3.51
N VAL A 231 11.42 7.85 3.97
CA VAL A 231 12.32 6.69 3.93
C VAL A 231 11.62 5.59 3.13
N ILE A 232 12.31 4.95 2.20
CA ILE A 232 11.76 3.84 1.41
C ILE A 232 11.65 2.58 2.28
N GLY A 233 10.51 1.90 2.16
CA GLY A 233 10.24 0.61 2.79
C GLY A 233 9.93 -0.48 1.77
N GLU A 234 9.75 -1.68 2.25
CA GLU A 234 9.44 -2.89 1.47
C GLU A 234 8.19 -3.56 2.01
N GLY A 235 7.41 -4.22 1.14
CA GLY A 235 6.27 -5.00 1.57
C GLY A 235 5.36 -5.47 0.45
N ALA A 236 4.33 -6.21 0.84
CA ALA A 236 3.18 -6.55 0.02
C ALA A 236 1.92 -6.70 0.87
N GLY A 237 0.78 -6.31 0.31
CA GLY A 237 -0.53 -6.56 0.90
C GLY A 237 -1.51 -7.00 -0.17
N ILE A 238 -2.28 -8.04 0.11
CA ILE A 238 -3.33 -8.56 -0.76
C ILE A 238 -4.59 -8.80 0.07
N LEU A 239 -5.71 -8.32 -0.43
CA LEU A 239 -7.05 -8.57 0.09
C LEU A 239 -7.78 -9.51 -0.86
N VAL A 240 -8.56 -10.44 -0.30
CA VAL A 240 -9.60 -11.16 -1.05
C VAL A 240 -10.87 -10.31 -0.99
N LEU A 241 -11.32 -9.85 -2.14
CA LEU A 241 -12.58 -9.13 -2.29
C LEU A 241 -13.62 -10.04 -2.92
N GLU A 242 -14.84 -10.01 -2.39
CA GLU A 242 -15.96 -10.79 -2.88
C GLU A 242 -17.26 -9.97 -2.90
N SER A 243 -18.19 -10.35 -3.76
CA SER A 243 -19.56 -9.89 -3.58
C SER A 243 -20.10 -10.43 -2.25
N LEU A 244 -20.85 -9.60 -1.51
CA LEU A 244 -21.43 -10.01 -0.23
C LEU A 244 -22.26 -11.29 -0.36
N VAL A 245 -23.02 -11.42 -1.45
CA VAL A 245 -23.86 -12.60 -1.71
C VAL A 245 -23.02 -13.88 -1.81
N HIS A 246 -21.89 -13.81 -2.52
CA HIS A 246 -20.96 -14.94 -2.64
C HIS A 246 -20.32 -15.27 -1.28
N ALA A 247 -19.81 -14.27 -0.58
CA ALA A 247 -19.18 -14.44 0.72
C ALA A 247 -20.12 -15.08 1.75
N GLN A 248 -21.37 -14.60 1.83
CA GLN A 248 -22.40 -15.15 2.72
C GLN A 248 -22.78 -16.57 2.32
N ALA A 249 -22.96 -16.86 1.03
CA ALA A 249 -23.36 -18.19 0.55
C ALA A 249 -22.35 -19.29 0.91
N ARG A 250 -21.06 -18.94 1.05
CA ARG A 250 -20.01 -19.87 1.46
C ARG A 250 -19.65 -19.79 2.95
N GLY A 251 -20.34 -18.95 3.74
CA GLY A 251 -20.05 -18.76 5.16
C GLY A 251 -18.69 -18.10 5.45
N ALA A 252 -18.25 -17.19 4.59
CA ALA A 252 -16.97 -16.50 4.72
C ALA A 252 -16.90 -15.64 5.99
N LYS A 253 -15.73 -15.58 6.61
CA LYS A 253 -15.40 -14.49 7.52
C LYS A 253 -15.38 -13.18 6.72
N ILE A 254 -15.92 -12.12 7.28
CA ILE A 254 -15.90 -10.78 6.68
C ILE A 254 -15.20 -9.83 7.64
N TYR A 255 -14.17 -9.15 7.15
CA TYR A 255 -13.37 -8.18 7.91
C TYR A 255 -13.97 -6.78 7.86
N ALA A 256 -14.41 -6.37 6.68
CA ALA A 256 -14.98 -5.07 6.40
C ALA A 256 -15.76 -5.11 5.09
N GLU A 257 -16.57 -4.08 4.85
CA GLU A 257 -17.15 -3.78 3.54
C GLU A 257 -16.40 -2.59 2.94
N ILE A 258 -16.08 -2.63 1.65
CA ILE A 258 -15.63 -1.47 0.90
C ILE A 258 -16.88 -0.77 0.39
N VAL A 259 -17.09 0.47 0.81
CA VAL A 259 -18.32 1.21 0.48
C VAL A 259 -18.08 2.37 -0.49
N GLY A 260 -16.83 2.82 -0.63
CA GLY A 260 -16.52 3.92 -1.52
C GLY A 260 -15.09 3.88 -2.06
N TYR A 261 -14.95 4.30 -3.29
CA TYR A 261 -13.68 4.49 -3.97
C TYR A 261 -13.70 5.80 -4.76
N GLY A 262 -12.70 6.64 -4.55
CA GLY A 262 -12.44 7.84 -5.32
C GLY A 262 -11.09 7.77 -6.00
N ALA A 263 -11.03 8.17 -7.26
CA ALA A 263 -9.79 8.30 -8.00
C ALA A 263 -9.86 9.51 -8.95
N ASN A 264 -8.75 10.22 -9.05
CA ASN A 264 -8.57 11.29 -10.04
C ASN A 264 -7.07 11.53 -10.30
N SER A 265 -6.78 12.55 -11.10
CA SER A 265 -5.40 13.00 -11.33
C SER A 265 -5.26 14.52 -11.14
N ASP A 266 -4.05 14.96 -10.80
CA ASP A 266 -3.72 16.37 -10.64
C ASP A 266 -3.68 17.12 -11.99
N GLY A 267 -3.33 16.43 -13.07
CA GLY A 267 -3.26 16.98 -14.42
C GLY A 267 -2.28 18.15 -14.57
N SER A 268 -1.28 18.26 -13.67
CA SER A 268 -0.39 19.42 -13.61
C SER A 268 1.08 19.04 -13.66
N HIS A 269 1.68 18.64 -12.57
CA HIS A 269 3.11 18.41 -12.46
C HIS A 269 3.40 17.02 -11.87
N VAL A 270 4.44 16.32 -12.35
CA VAL A 270 4.74 14.93 -11.95
C VAL A 270 5.01 14.80 -10.45
N THR A 271 5.66 15.77 -9.82
CA THR A 271 6.07 15.68 -8.40
C THR A 271 5.46 16.75 -7.49
N ARG A 272 4.58 17.61 -8.01
CA ARG A 272 3.98 18.70 -7.22
C ARG A 272 2.53 18.37 -6.89
N PRO A 273 2.23 17.99 -5.64
CA PRO A 273 0.89 17.61 -5.22
C PRO A 273 -0.08 18.80 -5.24
N GLN A 274 -1.37 18.53 -5.50
CA GLN A 274 -2.40 19.54 -5.60
C GLN A 274 -3.48 19.32 -4.54
N LYS A 275 -3.61 20.25 -3.60
CA LYS A 275 -4.64 20.23 -2.54
C LYS A 275 -6.04 20.02 -3.09
N ALA A 276 -6.40 20.73 -4.16
CA ALA A 276 -7.78 20.71 -4.71
C ALA A 276 -8.17 19.32 -5.25
N THR A 277 -7.26 18.65 -5.94
CA THR A 277 -7.51 17.31 -6.52
C THR A 277 -7.49 16.23 -5.46
N MET A 278 -6.65 16.33 -4.43
CA MET A 278 -6.67 15.45 -3.26
C MET A 278 -8.01 15.58 -2.51
N GLN A 279 -8.49 16.82 -2.26
CA GLN A 279 -9.79 17.05 -1.64
C GLN A 279 -10.91 16.45 -2.50
N ARG A 280 -10.85 16.65 -3.83
CA ARG A 280 -11.86 16.09 -4.75
C ARG A 280 -11.81 14.56 -4.77
N CYS A 281 -10.64 13.95 -4.70
CA CYS A 281 -10.52 12.49 -4.64
C CYS A 281 -11.22 11.91 -3.40
N MET A 282 -10.98 12.49 -2.23
CA MET A 282 -11.67 12.10 -0.99
C MET A 282 -13.19 12.31 -1.09
N ALA A 283 -13.62 13.43 -1.67
CA ALA A 283 -15.05 13.71 -1.90
C ALA A 283 -15.69 12.68 -2.84
N LEU A 284 -15.00 12.27 -3.91
CA LEU A 284 -15.50 11.22 -4.82
C LEU A 284 -15.71 9.89 -4.09
N ALA A 285 -14.82 9.52 -3.17
CA ALA A 285 -14.99 8.30 -2.37
C ALA A 285 -16.21 8.39 -1.44
N LEU A 286 -16.49 9.57 -0.86
CA LEU A 286 -17.70 9.80 -0.05
C LEU A 286 -18.95 9.77 -0.90
N GLU A 287 -18.96 10.40 -2.08
CA GLU A 287 -20.06 10.37 -3.04
C GLU A 287 -20.41 8.94 -3.45
N ASP A 288 -19.38 8.13 -3.77
CA ASP A 288 -19.56 6.72 -4.13
C ASP A 288 -20.11 5.88 -2.97
N ALA A 289 -19.72 6.21 -1.73
CA ALA A 289 -20.21 5.58 -0.51
C ALA A 289 -21.60 6.05 -0.08
N GLY A 290 -22.08 7.19 -0.59
CA GLY A 290 -23.29 7.85 -0.11
C GLY A 290 -23.16 8.36 1.32
N LEU A 291 -21.97 8.83 1.71
CA LEU A 291 -21.65 9.27 3.07
C LEU A 291 -21.37 10.77 3.15
N GLU A 292 -21.76 11.36 4.26
CA GLU A 292 -21.33 12.70 4.63
C GLU A 292 -19.96 12.66 5.31
N PRO A 293 -19.13 13.72 5.19
CA PRO A 293 -17.82 13.79 5.80
C PRO A 293 -17.80 13.48 7.31
N ALA A 294 -18.83 13.89 8.03
CA ALA A 294 -18.95 13.70 9.48
C ALA A 294 -19.11 12.23 9.93
N GLN A 295 -19.39 11.32 9.00
CA GLN A 295 -19.51 9.89 9.30
C GLN A 295 -18.16 9.16 9.31
N ILE A 296 -17.11 9.76 8.73
CA ILE A 296 -15.76 9.20 8.79
C ILE A 296 -15.16 9.52 10.16
N GLY A 297 -14.75 8.49 10.89
CA GLY A 297 -14.18 8.67 12.23
C GLY A 297 -12.66 8.68 12.26
N TYR A 298 -12.00 8.29 11.15
CA TYR A 298 -10.53 8.27 11.06
C TYR A 298 -10.07 8.30 9.60
N VAL A 299 -9.00 9.04 9.36
CA VAL A 299 -8.29 9.07 8.08
C VAL A 299 -6.88 8.49 8.27
N ASN A 300 -6.57 7.43 7.51
CA ASN A 300 -5.18 7.06 7.26
C ASN A 300 -4.63 7.98 6.19
N GLY A 301 -3.75 8.89 6.59
CA GLY A 301 -3.12 9.82 5.68
C GLY A 301 -2.02 9.16 4.85
N HIS A 302 -1.82 9.66 3.64
CA HIS A 302 -0.65 9.28 2.84
C HIS A 302 0.65 9.65 3.54
N GLY A 303 0.71 10.84 4.15
CA GLY A 303 1.71 11.30 5.12
C GLY A 303 3.11 10.75 4.91
N THR A 304 3.80 11.23 3.88
CA THR A 304 5.11 10.71 3.45
C THR A 304 6.30 11.35 4.18
N ALA A 305 6.07 12.34 5.02
CA ALA A 305 7.09 13.22 5.61
C ALA A 305 7.81 14.11 4.58
N THR A 306 7.25 14.26 3.38
CA THR A 306 7.73 15.26 2.42
C THR A 306 7.07 16.61 2.71
N GLU A 307 7.81 17.71 2.48
CA GLU A 307 7.32 19.03 2.82
C GLU A 307 6.00 19.37 2.09
N GLN A 308 5.99 19.27 0.77
CA GLN A 308 4.86 19.66 -0.06
C GLN A 308 3.69 18.66 0.05
N GLY A 309 3.99 17.36 0.15
CA GLY A 309 2.97 16.31 0.26
C GLY A 309 2.14 16.46 1.51
N ASP A 310 2.78 16.54 2.66
CA ASP A 310 2.11 16.64 3.95
C ASP A 310 1.26 17.92 4.10
N ILE A 311 1.77 19.06 3.57
CA ILE A 311 1.01 20.32 3.60
C ILE A 311 -0.24 20.22 2.72
N ALA A 312 -0.11 19.74 1.48
CA ALA A 312 -1.23 19.67 0.54
C ALA A 312 -2.32 18.71 1.03
N GLU A 313 -1.92 17.51 1.47
CA GLU A 313 -2.84 16.50 1.97
C GLU A 313 -3.60 16.95 3.21
N THR A 314 -2.88 17.48 4.23
CA THR A 314 -3.52 17.86 5.48
C THR A 314 -4.44 19.05 5.33
N GLN A 315 -4.09 20.02 4.46
CA GLN A 315 -4.98 21.13 4.11
C GLN A 315 -6.21 20.67 3.30
N ALA A 316 -6.08 19.66 2.45
CA ALA A 316 -7.19 19.05 1.73
C ALA A 316 -8.14 18.32 2.70
N THR A 317 -7.57 17.58 3.65
CA THR A 317 -8.32 16.85 4.67
C THR A 317 -9.05 17.80 5.62
N GLU A 318 -8.39 18.88 6.09
CA GLU A 318 -9.06 19.92 6.91
C GLU A 318 -10.23 20.57 6.15
N ALA A 319 -10.01 20.90 4.88
CA ALA A 319 -11.04 21.55 4.08
C ALA A 319 -12.29 20.69 3.86
N LEU A 320 -12.15 19.36 3.84
CA LEU A 320 -13.28 18.44 3.64
C LEU A 320 -13.93 18.01 4.95
N PHE A 321 -13.13 17.67 5.97
CA PHE A 321 -13.60 17.05 7.21
C PHE A 321 -13.61 18.00 8.41
N GLY A 322 -12.96 19.14 8.32
CA GLY A 322 -12.78 20.08 9.43
C GLY A 322 -11.65 19.66 10.38
N SER A 323 -11.37 20.53 11.36
CA SER A 323 -10.19 20.41 12.23
C SER A 323 -10.26 19.30 13.28
N ARG A 324 -11.38 18.63 13.46
CA ARG A 324 -11.53 17.55 14.44
C ARG A 324 -11.34 16.16 13.87
N MET A 325 -10.96 16.04 12.58
CA MET A 325 -10.73 14.74 11.95
C MET A 325 -9.48 14.08 12.52
N PRO A 326 -9.61 12.89 13.17
CA PRO A 326 -8.47 12.10 13.59
C PRO A 326 -7.67 11.58 12.39
N ILE A 327 -6.36 11.83 12.38
CA ILE A 327 -5.45 11.42 11.30
C ILE A 327 -4.14 10.88 11.85
N SER A 328 -3.62 9.84 11.23
CA SER A 328 -2.23 9.40 11.41
C SER A 328 -1.66 8.78 10.13
N SER A 329 -0.35 8.58 10.08
CA SER A 329 0.36 7.91 8.98
C SER A 329 1.23 6.78 9.49
N GLN A 330 0.97 5.56 9.03
CA GLN A 330 1.76 4.38 9.39
C GLN A 330 3.10 4.33 8.66
N LYS A 331 3.35 5.22 7.70
CA LYS A 331 4.67 5.36 7.07
C LYS A 331 5.75 5.78 8.06
N SER A 332 5.37 6.38 9.18
CA SER A 332 6.28 6.67 10.29
C SER A 332 6.93 5.42 10.90
N TYR A 333 6.34 4.23 10.70
CA TYR A 333 6.83 2.95 11.22
C TYR A 333 7.55 2.11 10.16
N LEU A 334 6.98 2.01 8.97
CA LEU A 334 7.43 1.09 7.90
C LEU A 334 8.20 1.78 6.78
N GLY A 335 8.35 3.12 6.86
CA GLY A 335 8.73 3.88 5.70
C GLY A 335 7.64 3.90 4.62
N HIS A 336 7.97 4.40 3.47
CA HIS A 336 7.08 4.43 2.31
C HIS A 336 7.31 3.19 1.43
N THR A 337 6.41 2.25 1.49
CA THR A 337 6.49 0.97 0.74
C THR A 337 5.96 1.08 -0.70
N LEU A 338 5.97 2.28 -1.28
CA LEU A 338 5.62 2.60 -2.67
C LEU A 338 4.34 1.87 -3.15
N GLY A 339 4.47 0.94 -4.11
CA GLY A 339 3.33 0.22 -4.67
C GLY A 339 2.57 -0.67 -3.68
N ALA A 340 3.19 -1.05 -2.58
CA ALA A 340 2.56 -1.83 -1.51
C ALA A 340 1.76 -0.98 -0.53
N CYS A 341 2.08 0.32 -0.38
CA CYS A 341 1.61 1.10 0.77
C CYS A 341 0.08 1.16 0.87
N GLY A 342 -0.62 1.36 -0.25
CA GLY A 342 -2.07 1.45 -0.25
C GLY A 342 -2.76 0.16 0.21
N ALA A 343 -2.17 -0.99 -0.07
CA ALA A 343 -2.71 -2.29 0.36
C ALA A 343 -2.39 -2.59 1.83
N LEU A 344 -1.16 -2.36 2.28
CA LEU A 344 -0.77 -2.53 3.68
C LEU A 344 -1.56 -1.58 4.59
N GLU A 345 -1.66 -0.32 4.22
CA GLU A 345 -2.40 0.70 4.97
C GLU A 345 -3.91 0.44 4.99
N SER A 346 -4.48 -0.13 3.92
CA SER A 346 -5.86 -0.62 3.91
C SER A 346 -6.07 -1.76 4.91
N TRP A 347 -5.17 -2.75 4.93
CA TRP A 347 -5.19 -3.81 5.93
C TRP A 347 -5.11 -3.24 7.34
N PHE A 348 -4.13 -2.37 7.62
CA PHE A 348 -3.97 -1.78 8.96
C PHE A 348 -5.18 -0.93 9.37
N SER A 349 -5.77 -0.18 8.44
CA SER A 349 -6.97 0.63 8.71
C SER A 349 -8.17 -0.23 9.09
N ILE A 350 -8.38 -1.37 8.41
CA ILE A 350 -9.41 -2.35 8.72
C ILE A 350 -9.19 -2.94 10.12
N GLU A 351 -7.97 -3.35 10.43
CA GLU A 351 -7.64 -3.95 11.72
C GLU A 351 -7.71 -2.94 12.88
N MET A 352 -7.27 -1.70 12.66
CA MET A 352 -7.41 -0.63 13.65
C MET A 352 -8.89 -0.30 13.91
N MET A 353 -9.71 -0.23 12.87
CA MET A 353 -11.16 -0.05 12.99
C MET A 353 -11.81 -1.19 13.79
N ASN A 354 -11.45 -2.44 13.49
CA ASN A 354 -12.02 -3.61 14.14
C ASN A 354 -11.58 -3.75 15.61
N SER A 355 -10.32 -3.40 15.92
CA SER A 355 -9.81 -3.40 17.30
C SER A 355 -10.21 -2.15 18.10
N GLY A 356 -10.67 -1.10 17.44
CA GLY A 356 -10.99 0.19 18.08
C GLY A 356 -9.77 1.00 18.50
N TRP A 357 -8.53 0.52 18.27
CA TRP A 357 -7.30 1.24 18.63
C TRP A 357 -6.56 1.70 17.37
N PHE A 358 -6.27 3.00 17.29
CA PHE A 358 -5.61 3.64 16.16
C PHE A 358 -4.19 4.07 16.52
N ALA A 359 -3.24 3.63 15.69
CA ALA A 359 -1.83 3.92 15.88
C ALA A 359 -1.54 5.42 15.70
N PRO A 360 -0.62 5.99 16.51
CA PRO A 360 -0.18 7.37 16.33
C PRO A 360 0.74 7.50 15.10
N THR A 361 0.93 8.73 14.62
CA THR A 361 2.07 9.08 13.81
C THR A 361 3.31 9.12 14.70
N LEU A 362 4.26 8.21 14.46
CA LEU A 362 5.52 8.18 15.19
C LEU A 362 6.39 9.39 14.81
N ASN A 363 7.21 9.87 15.73
CA ASN A 363 8.10 11.02 15.55
C ASN A 363 7.40 12.37 15.29
N LEU A 364 6.11 12.50 15.53
CA LEU A 364 5.38 13.75 15.42
C LEU A 364 5.46 14.52 16.75
N ASP A 365 6.54 15.25 16.95
CA ASP A 365 6.77 16.05 18.16
C ASP A 365 6.17 17.45 18.02
N HIS A 366 6.40 18.10 16.89
CA HIS A 366 5.96 19.48 16.62
C HIS A 366 5.23 19.54 15.27
N ILE A 367 3.90 19.71 15.33
CA ILE A 367 3.10 19.85 14.11
C ILE A 367 3.56 21.07 13.31
N ASP A 368 3.84 20.88 12.01
CA ASP A 368 4.17 21.99 11.12
C ASP A 368 2.97 22.94 11.00
N PRO A 369 3.11 24.23 11.34
CA PRO A 369 2.02 25.20 11.29
C PRO A 369 1.48 25.44 9.87
N ARG A 370 2.18 24.99 8.83
CA ARG A 370 1.74 25.06 7.43
C ARG A 370 0.80 23.90 7.08
N CYS A 371 0.85 22.80 7.83
CA CYS A 371 -0.09 21.69 7.70
C CYS A 371 -1.50 22.10 8.14
N GLY A 372 -2.52 21.40 7.63
CA GLY A 372 -3.90 21.60 8.02
C GLY A 372 -4.09 21.39 9.53
N ARG A 373 -5.03 22.13 10.13
CA ARG A 373 -5.40 21.95 11.53
C ARG A 373 -6.29 20.71 11.64
N LEU A 374 -5.72 19.62 12.11
CA LEU A 374 -6.38 18.34 12.26
C LEU A 374 -6.13 17.76 13.67
N ASP A 375 -6.88 16.74 14.02
CA ASP A 375 -6.68 16.01 15.27
C ASP A 375 -5.63 14.89 15.03
N TYR A 376 -4.36 15.26 14.98
CA TYR A 376 -3.24 14.34 14.77
C TYR A 376 -3.10 13.36 15.94
N ILE A 377 -3.21 12.06 15.68
CA ILE A 377 -2.97 11.04 16.70
C ILE A 377 -1.46 10.95 16.95
N ARG A 378 -1.04 11.16 18.20
CA ARG A 378 0.36 11.18 18.66
C ARG A 378 0.54 10.36 19.93
N GLY A 379 1.80 10.04 20.25
CA GLY A 379 2.15 9.37 21.50
C GLY A 379 1.77 7.90 21.51
N GLN A 380 0.82 7.50 22.34
CA GLN A 380 0.47 6.09 22.54
C GLN A 380 -0.67 5.56 21.65
N GLY A 381 -1.14 6.35 20.71
CA GLY A 381 -2.33 6.03 19.92
C GLY A 381 -3.62 6.41 20.65
N ARG A 382 -4.75 6.02 20.07
CA ARG A 382 -6.06 6.42 20.58
C ARG A 382 -7.10 5.34 20.34
N GLU A 383 -8.01 5.18 21.30
CA GLU A 383 -9.24 4.43 21.10
C GLU A 383 -10.29 5.29 20.40
N ILE A 384 -10.84 4.82 19.31
CA ILE A 384 -11.91 5.47 18.54
C ILE A 384 -12.92 4.39 18.16
N ASP A 385 -14.17 4.57 18.56
CA ASP A 385 -15.27 3.75 18.06
C ASP A 385 -15.85 4.41 16.80
N THR A 386 -15.67 3.78 15.66
CA THR A 386 -16.17 4.27 14.38
C THR A 386 -16.58 3.14 13.47
N ASP A 387 -17.58 3.39 12.65
CA ASP A 387 -18.02 2.45 11.60
C ASP A 387 -17.35 2.69 10.26
N TYR A 388 -16.73 3.85 10.05
CA TYR A 388 -16.14 4.20 8.76
C TYR A 388 -14.74 4.79 8.91
N VAL A 389 -13.82 4.26 8.11
CA VAL A 389 -12.44 4.78 8.00
C VAL A 389 -12.10 5.04 6.54
N MET A 390 -11.25 6.03 6.30
CA MET A 390 -10.75 6.36 4.95
C MET A 390 -9.25 6.11 4.88
N ASN A 391 -8.80 5.48 3.78
CA ASN A 391 -7.38 5.32 3.43
C ASN A 391 -7.04 6.10 2.17
N ASN A 392 -6.04 6.98 2.23
CA ASN A 392 -5.62 7.86 1.15
C ASN A 392 -4.22 7.54 0.64
N ASN A 393 -4.05 7.53 -0.68
CA ASN A 393 -2.74 7.44 -1.32
C ASN A 393 -2.66 8.43 -2.48
N PHE A 394 -1.66 9.29 -2.45
CA PHE A 394 -1.42 10.36 -3.41
C PHE A 394 -0.04 10.21 -4.03
N ALA A 395 0.01 9.77 -5.28
CA ALA A 395 1.23 9.32 -5.93
C ALA A 395 1.90 10.38 -6.80
N PHE A 396 3.19 10.20 -7.07
CA PHE A 396 3.85 10.86 -8.19
C PHE A 396 3.10 10.57 -9.50
N GLY A 397 3.11 11.54 -10.41
CA GLY A 397 2.24 11.55 -11.59
C GLY A 397 0.87 12.18 -11.31
N GLY A 398 0.62 12.56 -10.04
CA GLY A 398 -0.66 13.12 -9.61
C GLY A 398 -1.79 12.11 -9.63
N VAL A 399 -1.52 10.84 -9.41
CA VAL A 399 -2.54 9.79 -9.31
C VAL A 399 -3.02 9.69 -7.86
N ASN A 400 -4.25 10.11 -7.64
CA ASN A 400 -4.87 10.17 -6.31
C ASN A 400 -5.89 9.05 -6.14
N THR A 401 -5.91 8.42 -4.97
CA THR A 401 -6.87 7.39 -4.59
C THR A 401 -7.32 7.56 -3.15
N SER A 402 -8.60 7.29 -2.88
CA SER A 402 -9.21 7.24 -1.56
C SER A 402 -10.16 6.06 -1.47
N LEU A 403 -10.03 5.25 -0.43
CA LEU A 403 -10.87 4.10 -0.15
C LEU A 403 -11.63 4.31 1.15
N VAL A 404 -12.90 3.95 1.19
CA VAL A 404 -13.72 3.98 2.41
C VAL A 404 -14.12 2.57 2.80
N PHE A 405 -13.72 2.19 4.02
CA PHE A 405 -14.06 0.90 4.62
C PHE A 405 -15.13 1.09 5.70
N LYS A 406 -16.10 0.19 5.71
CA LYS A 406 -17.15 0.10 6.72
C LYS A 406 -16.91 -1.11 7.61
N ARG A 407 -17.02 -0.93 8.93
CA ARG A 407 -16.98 -2.03 9.89
C ARG A 407 -18.09 -3.03 9.60
N TRP A 408 -17.73 -4.31 9.56
CA TRP A 408 -18.72 -5.39 9.41
C TRP A 408 -19.37 -5.71 10.74
N ARG A 409 -20.70 -5.68 10.80
CA ARG A 409 -21.48 -6.00 12.00
C ARG A 409 -22.43 -7.21 11.81
N GLY A 410 -22.28 -7.96 10.69
CA GLY A 410 -23.10 -9.15 10.43
C GLY A 410 -24.40 -8.89 9.67
N GLU A 411 -24.59 -7.73 9.05
CA GLU A 411 -25.81 -7.34 8.31
C GLU A 411 -25.67 -7.35 6.79
#